data_0ddce47fc85b29acc96564e0ab5893a2
#
_entry.id   0ddce47fc85b29acc96564e0ab5893a2
#
_cell.length_a   1.000
_cell.length_b   1.000
_cell.length_c   1.000
_cell.angle_alpha   90.00
_cell.angle_beta   90.00
_cell.angle_gamma   90.00
#
_symmetry.space_group_name_H-M   'P 1'
#
loop_
_entity.id
_entity.type
_entity.pdbx_description
1 polymer ?
#
loop_
_entity_poly.entity_id
_entity_poly.type
_entity_poly.pdbx_seq_one_letter_code
_entity_poly.pdbx_strand_id
1 'polypeptide(L)'
;MFRRIGIAALAVALLGVPAAPTRASEPDPRTLATPIMPPAPALPQTTCTDSVAPGVPPVSATTGLAGAHAALYARSGFPTLCPGSSTTVTIAFLNTGSLGWYGNAALGTWGPDPGQDRASALGAPTWSRPNRPAIQPTPYVGPGQVVWFQFGVQAPSTPGTYRLGLRPLLEGQQWLEDPGLTFYVFVKADDSQPPVDPTATVKTPAVARTYPPATLADGSRMIRVPSLMYHYVSWLPASDPNMALRKDLTVSPTDFEAMLQYLKANGYHTITTKDLWWSLDQAAPLPDKPVMLTFDDGYADAYGVVLPLLKAYGLTGTFFVTVNLVDKPGHISRAQVRALADAGMDVEAHAMDHIPMLGDLAGQTYQMCRSREFLNDWTGTDVRHFAYPSGDYNGTSLVALAKCGYLSAYKKSGGSIQSSNGMYVLQRARVRGQQGVAALLLALQQ
;
A
#
# COMPACT_ATOMS: atom_id res chain seq x y z
N MET A 1 13.04 -60.26 35.02
CA MET A 1 13.82 -60.63 36.19
C MET A 1 13.58 -59.58 37.27
N PHE A 2 13.02 -60.02 38.42
CA PHE A 2 12.82 -59.35 39.74
C PHE A 2 12.08 -58.01 39.76
N ARG A 3 10.79 -57.98 40.22
CA ARG A 3 10.13 -58.19 41.52
C ARG A 3 10.71 -57.38 42.70
N ARG A 4 9.89 -56.52 43.31
CA ARG A 4 9.28 -56.64 44.67
C ARG A 4 8.58 -55.34 45.02
N ILE A 5 7.27 -55.25 45.31
CA ILE A 5 6.48 -55.72 46.45
C ILE A 5 6.81 -54.98 47.77
N GLY A 6 5.75 -54.39 48.34
CA GLY A 6 5.47 -54.36 49.76
C GLY A 6 5.30 -52.92 50.28
N ILE A 7 4.48 -52.52 51.19
CA ILE A 7 3.57 -53.23 52.14
C ILE A 7 2.61 -52.16 52.66
N ALA A 8 1.39 -52.54 52.94
CA ALA A 8 0.35 -51.75 53.61
C ALA A 8 0.61 -51.66 55.13
N ALA A 9 0.16 -50.57 55.73
CA ALA A 9 -0.04 -50.50 57.19
C ALA A 9 -1.44 -50.04 57.52
N LEU A 10 -2.12 -50.93 58.24
CA LEU A 10 -3.44 -50.83 58.83
C LEU A 10 -3.34 -50.14 60.18
N ALA A 11 -4.19 -49.17 60.53
CA ALA A 11 -4.35 -48.67 61.89
C ALA A 11 -5.83 -48.54 62.21
N VAL A 12 -6.13 -49.06 63.37
CA VAL A 12 -7.42 -49.47 63.96
C VAL A 12 -8.22 -48.29 64.49
N ALA A 13 -9.54 -48.43 64.39
CA ALA A 13 -10.55 -47.53 64.89
C ALA A 13 -10.65 -47.49 66.43
N LEU A 14 -11.00 -46.32 66.95
CA LEU A 14 -11.61 -46.18 68.28
C LEU A 14 -12.94 -45.47 68.13
N LEU A 15 -13.99 -46.15 68.58
CA LEU A 15 -15.35 -45.74 68.64
C LEU A 15 -15.59 -44.72 69.76
N GLY A 16 -16.11 -43.58 69.44
CA GLY A 16 -16.62 -42.59 70.40
C GLY A 16 -18.14 -42.42 70.26
N VAL A 17 -18.85 -42.45 71.38
CA VAL A 17 -20.29 -42.44 71.61
C VAL A 17 -20.94 -41.13 71.13
N PRO A 18 -22.11 -41.10 70.52
CA PRO A 18 -22.73 -39.87 70.01
C PRO A 18 -23.47 -39.08 71.17
N ALA A 19 -23.20 -37.78 71.19
CA ALA A 19 -23.96 -36.80 71.98
C ALA A 19 -25.20 -36.39 71.22
N ALA A 20 -26.34 -36.22 72.02
CA ALA A 20 -27.64 -35.89 71.48
C ALA A 20 -27.70 -34.50 70.81
N PRO A 21 -28.57 -34.31 69.81
CA PRO A 21 -28.67 -33.05 69.10
C PRO A 21 -29.37 -31.98 69.94
N THR A 22 -28.72 -30.85 70.14
CA THR A 22 -29.36 -29.61 70.60
C THR A 22 -30.20 -29.04 69.45
N ARG A 23 -31.47 -28.79 69.75
CA ARG A 23 -32.47 -28.22 68.86
C ARG A 23 -32.02 -26.80 68.47
N ALA A 24 -31.66 -26.59 67.22
CA ALA A 24 -31.44 -25.25 66.68
C ALA A 24 -32.76 -24.49 66.60
N SER A 25 -32.81 -23.30 67.15
CA SER A 25 -33.95 -22.36 67.00
C SER A 25 -34.15 -21.98 65.53
N GLU A 26 -35.34 -22.07 65.04
CA GLU A 26 -35.74 -21.58 63.72
C GLU A 26 -35.43 -20.06 63.62
N PRO A 27 -34.85 -19.60 62.52
CA PRO A 27 -34.64 -18.18 62.28
C PRO A 27 -35.98 -17.48 61.99
N ASP A 28 -36.18 -16.31 62.55
CA ASP A 28 -37.32 -15.41 62.35
C ASP A 28 -37.50 -15.12 60.83
N PRO A 29 -38.66 -15.37 60.25
CA PRO A 29 -38.95 -15.22 58.83
C PRO A 29 -38.93 -13.76 58.36
N ARG A 30 -38.58 -12.78 59.21
CA ARG A 30 -38.51 -11.34 58.90
C ARG A 30 -37.14 -10.86 58.58
N THR A 31 -36.08 -11.70 58.58
CA THR A 31 -34.73 -11.37 58.15
C THR A 31 -34.37 -12.06 56.85
N LEU A 32 -35.18 -11.87 55.81
CA LEU A 32 -34.75 -12.15 54.43
C LEU A 32 -33.78 -11.04 54.02
N ALA A 33 -32.47 -11.29 54.16
CA ALA A 33 -31.46 -10.46 53.56
C ALA A 33 -31.75 -10.36 52.05
N THR A 34 -31.92 -9.16 51.55
CA THR A 34 -32.01 -8.87 50.11
C THR A 34 -30.81 -9.52 49.42
N PRO A 35 -31.01 -10.35 48.38
CA PRO A 35 -29.86 -10.90 47.64
C PRO A 35 -29.06 -9.75 47.09
N ILE A 36 -27.80 -9.59 47.53
CA ILE A 36 -26.85 -8.73 46.91
C ILE A 36 -26.58 -9.34 45.53
N MET A 37 -27.19 -8.77 44.50
CA MET A 37 -26.80 -9.10 43.13
C MET A 37 -25.32 -8.80 42.98
N PRO A 38 -24.50 -9.72 42.43
CA PRO A 38 -23.13 -9.40 42.09
C PRO A 38 -23.15 -8.21 41.13
N PRO A 39 -22.19 -7.27 41.25
CA PRO A 39 -22.11 -6.16 40.32
C PRO A 39 -22.08 -6.73 38.90
N ALA A 40 -22.85 -6.12 38.01
CA ALA A 40 -22.85 -6.52 36.61
C ALA A 40 -21.37 -6.51 36.12
N PRO A 41 -20.96 -7.54 35.37
CA PRO A 41 -19.58 -7.54 34.81
C PRO A 41 -19.36 -6.21 34.09
N ALA A 42 -18.27 -5.51 34.44
CA ALA A 42 -17.89 -4.31 33.75
C ALA A 42 -17.77 -4.64 32.27
N LEU A 43 -18.47 -3.89 31.42
CA LEU A 43 -18.30 -4.01 29.98
C LEU A 43 -16.80 -3.88 29.68
N PRO A 44 -16.22 -4.74 28.82
CA PRO A 44 -14.84 -4.62 28.45
C PRO A 44 -14.61 -3.19 27.95
N GLN A 45 -13.70 -2.46 28.61
CA GLN A 45 -13.31 -1.15 28.14
C GLN A 45 -12.59 -1.38 26.82
N THR A 46 -13.14 -0.84 25.73
CA THR A 46 -12.48 -0.82 24.43
C THR A 46 -11.27 0.08 24.56
N THR A 47 -10.08 -0.52 24.50
CA THR A 47 -8.82 0.24 24.44
C THR A 47 -8.64 0.78 23.02
N CYS A 48 -8.02 1.95 22.92
CA CYS A 48 -7.64 2.52 21.64
C CYS A 48 -6.25 3.15 21.76
N THR A 49 -5.32 2.70 20.93
CA THR A 49 -3.91 3.10 20.95
C THR A 49 -3.50 3.73 19.63
N ASP A 50 -2.94 4.94 19.67
CA ASP A 50 -2.43 5.62 18.48
C ASP A 50 -1.17 4.94 17.94
N SER A 51 -0.97 5.01 16.63
CA SER A 51 0.25 4.56 15.96
C SER A 51 0.57 5.41 14.73
N VAL A 52 1.84 5.43 14.33
CA VAL A 52 2.30 6.11 13.12
C VAL A 52 3.08 5.12 12.26
N ALA A 53 2.66 4.97 11.03
CA ALA A 53 3.32 4.10 10.06
C ALA A 53 4.74 4.61 9.71
N PRO A 54 5.62 3.77 9.14
CA PRO A 54 6.90 4.21 8.60
C PRO A 54 6.77 5.37 7.62
N GLY A 55 7.69 6.33 7.69
CA GLY A 55 7.72 7.50 6.82
C GLY A 55 8.34 7.20 5.45
N VAL A 56 8.25 8.17 4.56
CA VAL A 56 8.98 8.15 3.28
C VAL A 56 10.36 8.76 3.52
N PRO A 57 11.45 8.02 3.25
CA PRO A 57 12.81 8.52 3.40
C PRO A 57 13.13 9.62 2.38
N PRO A 58 14.21 10.36 2.60
CA PRO A 58 14.66 11.41 1.70
C PRO A 58 14.85 10.92 0.27
N VAL A 59 14.36 11.72 -0.69
CA VAL A 59 14.55 11.51 -2.12
C VAL A 59 15.44 12.62 -2.71
N SER A 60 16.26 12.28 -3.70
CA SER A 60 17.03 13.28 -4.42
C SER A 60 16.18 14.01 -5.45
N ALA A 61 16.41 15.31 -5.63
CA ALA A 61 15.80 16.11 -6.69
C ALA A 61 16.85 17.01 -7.33
N THR A 62 16.61 17.38 -8.59
CA THR A 62 17.46 18.34 -9.29
C THR A 62 17.33 19.72 -8.64
N THR A 63 18.46 20.36 -8.37
CA THR A 63 18.52 21.70 -7.79
C THR A 63 19.01 22.73 -8.81
N GLY A 64 18.89 24.02 -8.49
CA GLY A 64 19.38 25.11 -9.32
C GLY A 64 18.40 25.58 -10.39
N LEU A 65 17.11 25.25 -10.27
CA LEU A 65 16.04 25.78 -11.13
C LEU A 65 15.93 27.30 -10.96
N ALA A 66 15.75 28.04 -12.06
CA ALA A 66 15.66 29.50 -11.99
C ALA A 66 14.38 29.94 -11.27
N GLY A 67 14.52 30.69 -10.18
CA GLY A 67 13.40 31.17 -9.38
C GLY A 67 13.25 30.43 -8.04
N ALA A 68 12.05 30.49 -7.46
CA ALA A 68 11.71 29.80 -6.23
C ALA A 68 10.99 28.47 -6.55
N HIS A 69 11.58 27.37 -6.14
CA HIS A 69 11.12 26.02 -6.44
C HIS A 69 11.25 25.10 -5.21
N ALA A 70 10.36 24.12 -5.09
CA ALA A 70 10.36 23.13 -4.01
C ALA A 70 10.11 21.72 -4.56
N ALA A 71 10.79 20.73 -3.99
CA ALA A 71 10.46 19.33 -4.19
C ALA A 71 10.20 18.64 -2.86
N LEU A 72 9.23 17.73 -2.80
CA LEU A 72 9.03 16.89 -1.62
C LEU A 72 10.31 16.10 -1.36
N TYR A 73 10.86 16.23 -0.15
CA TYR A 73 12.10 15.58 0.24
C TYR A 73 11.84 14.34 1.08
N ALA A 74 11.04 14.48 2.14
CA ALA A 74 10.71 13.38 3.04
C ALA A 74 9.37 13.66 3.76
N ARG A 75 8.76 12.65 4.33
CA ARG A 75 7.62 12.80 5.23
C ARG A 75 7.58 11.69 6.28
N SER A 76 6.95 11.96 7.43
CA SER A 76 6.55 10.92 8.38
C SER A 76 5.50 10.00 7.75
N GLY A 77 5.32 8.83 8.36
CA GLY A 77 4.25 7.91 7.99
C GLY A 77 2.87 8.47 8.28
N PHE A 78 1.86 7.80 7.74
CA PHE A 78 0.47 8.15 8.02
C PHE A 78 0.07 7.65 9.41
N PRO A 79 -0.52 8.51 10.26
CA PRO A 79 -0.97 8.09 11.57
C PRO A 79 -2.29 7.33 11.52
N THR A 80 -2.42 6.34 12.41
CA THR A 80 -3.69 5.74 12.80
C THR A 80 -4.00 6.19 14.22
N LEU A 81 -5.07 6.94 14.38
CA LEU A 81 -5.40 7.65 15.60
C LEU A 81 -6.73 7.17 16.19
N CYS A 82 -6.86 7.35 17.49
CA CYS A 82 -8.13 7.21 18.18
C CYS A 82 -9.00 8.46 17.95
N PRO A 83 -10.33 8.36 18.02
CA PRO A 83 -11.21 9.51 17.89
C PRO A 83 -10.83 10.64 18.85
N GLY A 84 -10.64 11.85 18.32
CA GLY A 84 -10.27 13.03 19.09
C GLY A 84 -8.80 13.11 19.54
N SER A 85 -7.98 12.06 19.33
CA SER A 85 -6.56 12.13 19.65
C SER A 85 -5.78 12.97 18.64
N SER A 86 -4.55 13.32 18.95
CA SER A 86 -3.68 14.10 18.08
C SER A 86 -2.25 13.59 18.10
N THR A 87 -1.55 13.78 16.98
CA THR A 87 -0.12 13.46 16.86
C THR A 87 0.60 14.53 16.07
N THR A 88 1.92 14.55 16.18
CA THR A 88 2.78 15.43 15.37
C THR A 88 3.29 14.66 14.16
N VAL A 89 3.19 15.30 12.99
CA VAL A 89 3.71 14.78 11.73
C VAL A 89 4.73 15.75 11.16
N THR A 90 5.61 15.22 10.31
CA THR A 90 6.70 15.99 9.71
C THR A 90 6.70 15.80 8.20
N ILE A 91 6.85 16.90 7.47
CA ILE A 91 7.01 16.92 6.02
C ILE A 91 8.18 17.83 5.69
N ALA A 92 9.08 17.36 4.83
CA ALA A 92 10.26 18.11 4.43
C ALA A 92 10.23 18.44 2.93
N PHE A 93 10.65 19.65 2.62
CA PHE A 93 10.84 20.10 1.24
C PHE A 93 12.28 20.55 1.01
N LEU A 94 12.83 20.15 -0.12
CA LEU A 94 14.10 20.63 -0.64
C LEU A 94 13.84 21.90 -1.45
N ASN A 95 14.58 22.98 -1.18
CA ASN A 95 14.60 24.14 -2.05
C ASN A 95 15.41 23.78 -3.32
N THR A 96 14.70 23.53 -4.40
CA THR A 96 15.28 23.19 -5.70
C THR A 96 15.52 24.40 -6.59
N GLY A 97 15.10 25.59 -6.14
CA GLY A 97 15.26 26.84 -6.85
C GLY A 97 16.65 27.47 -6.71
N SER A 98 16.85 28.57 -7.42
CA SER A 98 18.03 29.45 -7.31
C SER A 98 17.83 30.57 -6.26
N LEU A 99 16.62 30.75 -5.76
CA LEU A 99 16.29 31.76 -4.75
C LEU A 99 16.14 31.13 -3.37
N GLY A 100 16.62 31.83 -2.34
CA GLY A 100 16.40 31.44 -0.94
C GLY A 100 15.01 31.81 -0.45
N TRP A 101 14.54 31.10 0.57
CA TRP A 101 13.28 31.38 1.29
C TRP A 101 13.61 32.05 2.63
N TYR A 102 13.08 33.25 2.84
CA TYR A 102 13.45 34.12 3.96
C TYR A 102 12.40 34.12 5.08
N GLY A 103 12.12 32.96 5.67
CA GLY A 103 11.18 32.82 6.77
C GLY A 103 9.71 32.87 6.35
N ASN A 104 9.41 32.93 5.07
CA ASN A 104 8.07 33.06 4.52
C ASN A 104 7.53 31.79 3.84
N ALA A 105 8.28 30.68 3.87
CA ALA A 105 7.77 29.43 3.38
C ALA A 105 6.77 28.82 4.38
N ALA A 106 5.70 28.26 3.87
CA ALA A 106 4.65 27.62 4.65
C ALA A 106 4.10 26.38 3.92
N LEU A 107 3.42 25.52 4.68
CA LEU A 107 2.50 24.54 4.12
C LEU A 107 1.09 25.13 4.09
N GLY A 108 0.44 25.12 2.95
CA GLY A 108 -0.95 25.47 2.81
C GLY A 108 -1.80 24.24 2.46
N THR A 109 -3.07 24.27 2.87
CA THR A 109 -4.03 23.27 2.47
C THR A 109 -4.30 23.36 0.98
N TRP A 110 -4.42 22.19 0.32
CA TRP A 110 -4.50 22.08 -1.13
C TRP A 110 -5.36 20.90 -1.57
N GLY A 111 -5.47 20.70 -2.88
CA GLY A 111 -6.11 19.55 -3.50
C GLY A 111 -7.63 19.52 -3.35
N PRO A 112 -8.26 18.39 -3.69
CA PRO A 112 -9.72 18.30 -3.61
C PRO A 112 -10.23 18.31 -2.16
N ASP A 113 -9.40 17.96 -1.18
CA ASP A 113 -9.77 17.85 0.24
C ASP A 113 -8.64 18.36 1.15
N PRO A 114 -8.85 19.45 1.89
CA PRO A 114 -10.07 20.27 2.03
C PRO A 114 -10.31 21.28 0.90
N GLY A 115 -9.40 21.38 -0.07
CA GLY A 115 -9.40 22.39 -1.12
C GLY A 115 -8.35 23.46 -0.90
N GLN A 116 -8.07 24.24 -1.95
CA GLN A 116 -7.08 25.31 -1.89
C GLN A 116 -7.43 26.32 -0.81
N ASP A 117 -6.49 26.52 0.12
CA ASP A 117 -6.56 27.56 1.16
C ASP A 117 -7.78 27.42 2.09
N ARG A 118 -8.31 26.23 2.29
CA ARG A 118 -9.46 25.96 3.14
C ARG A 118 -9.07 25.32 4.47
N ALA A 119 -9.88 25.58 5.50
CA ALA A 119 -9.73 24.88 6.78
C ALA A 119 -9.95 23.37 6.61
N SER A 120 -9.18 22.55 7.34
CA SER A 120 -9.30 21.10 7.35
C SER A 120 -9.95 20.60 8.64
N ALA A 121 -10.70 19.50 8.54
CA ALA A 121 -11.21 18.78 9.71
C ALA A 121 -10.08 18.14 10.55
N LEU A 122 -8.88 18.02 10.01
CA LEU A 122 -7.68 17.52 10.68
C LEU A 122 -6.86 18.62 11.36
N GLY A 123 -7.33 19.87 11.34
CA GLY A 123 -6.64 21.02 11.89
C GLY A 123 -6.46 20.92 13.40
N ALA A 124 -5.20 20.91 13.85
CA ALA A 124 -4.85 20.93 15.27
C ALA A 124 -4.64 22.37 15.77
N PRO A 125 -4.75 22.61 17.09
CA PRO A 125 -4.48 23.95 17.68
C PRO A 125 -3.06 24.48 17.42
N THR A 126 -2.13 23.63 17.04
CA THR A 126 -0.75 23.97 16.67
C THR A 126 -0.60 24.63 15.31
N TRP A 127 -1.64 24.62 14.48
CA TRP A 127 -1.60 25.28 13.17
C TRP A 127 -1.54 26.80 13.31
N SER A 128 -0.70 27.43 12.51
CA SER A 128 -0.56 28.90 12.54
C SER A 128 -1.85 29.62 12.10
N ARG A 129 -2.64 28.98 11.20
CA ARG A 129 -3.99 29.36 10.75
C ARG A 129 -4.74 28.09 10.37
N PRO A 130 -6.09 28.15 10.24
CA PRO A 130 -6.91 26.98 9.87
C PRO A 130 -6.53 26.32 8.54
N ASN A 131 -5.81 27.03 7.68
CA ASN A 131 -5.34 26.60 6.36
C ASN A 131 -3.80 26.59 6.24
N ARG A 132 -3.08 26.74 7.35
CA ARG A 132 -1.61 26.76 7.43
C ARG A 132 -1.12 25.82 8.52
N PRO A 133 -0.97 24.53 8.21
CA PRO A 133 -0.46 23.56 9.16
C PRO A 133 0.87 23.93 9.77
N ALA A 134 1.80 24.43 8.96
CA ALA A 134 3.13 24.82 9.42
C ALA A 134 3.68 26.00 8.63
N ILE A 135 4.56 26.76 9.29
CA ILE A 135 5.40 27.80 8.71
C ILE A 135 6.87 27.41 8.84
N GLN A 136 7.70 28.02 8.02
CA GLN A 136 9.15 27.81 8.03
C GLN A 136 9.74 28.05 9.43
N PRO A 137 10.41 27.04 10.04
CA PRO A 137 10.92 27.17 11.41
C PRO A 137 12.26 27.90 11.49
N THR A 138 12.96 28.11 10.36
CA THR A 138 14.25 28.75 10.26
C THR A 138 14.13 30.08 9.51
N PRO A 139 14.96 31.09 9.82
CA PRO A 139 14.88 32.38 9.14
C PRO A 139 15.27 32.32 7.66
N TYR A 140 16.02 31.30 7.26
CA TYR A 140 16.49 31.14 5.88
C TYR A 140 16.63 29.68 5.47
N VAL A 141 16.23 29.38 4.23
CA VAL A 141 16.46 28.09 3.54
C VAL A 141 17.00 28.38 2.16
N GLY A 142 18.30 28.16 1.98
CA GLY A 142 19.00 28.44 0.73
C GLY A 142 18.78 27.39 -0.35
N PRO A 143 19.20 27.65 -1.59
CA PRO A 143 19.23 26.66 -2.67
C PRO A 143 19.92 25.37 -2.23
N GLY A 144 19.30 24.23 -2.51
CA GLY A 144 19.80 22.90 -2.11
C GLY A 144 19.65 22.58 -0.62
N GLN A 145 19.04 23.44 0.18
CA GLN A 145 18.75 23.17 1.60
C GLN A 145 17.34 22.64 1.81
N VAL A 146 17.15 21.92 2.92
CA VAL A 146 15.88 21.28 3.28
C VAL A 146 15.22 22.04 4.42
N VAL A 147 13.92 22.29 4.30
CA VAL A 147 13.06 22.75 5.38
C VAL A 147 12.23 21.58 5.92
N TRP A 148 12.11 21.50 7.25
CA TRP A 148 11.31 20.49 7.95
C TRP A 148 10.11 21.17 8.61
N PHE A 149 8.92 20.93 8.05
CA PHE A 149 7.67 21.38 8.61
C PHE A 149 7.12 20.35 9.58
N GLN A 150 6.97 20.74 10.85
CA GLN A 150 6.30 19.92 11.87
C GLN A 150 4.97 20.56 12.24
N PHE A 151 3.91 19.75 12.30
CA PHE A 151 2.58 20.22 12.69
C PHE A 151 1.74 19.10 13.30
N GLY A 152 0.81 19.49 14.16
CA GLY A 152 -0.16 18.58 14.72
C GLY A 152 -1.23 18.19 13.69
N VAL A 153 -1.73 16.98 13.77
CA VAL A 153 -3.00 16.55 13.16
C VAL A 153 -3.91 16.03 14.26
N GLN A 154 -5.18 16.42 14.22
CA GLN A 154 -6.19 15.99 15.19
C GLN A 154 -7.21 15.09 14.51
N ALA A 155 -7.45 13.94 15.10
CA ALA A 155 -8.44 13.00 14.60
C ALA A 155 -9.86 13.53 14.85
N PRO A 156 -10.74 13.53 13.87
CA PRO A 156 -12.17 13.70 14.10
C PRO A 156 -12.73 12.63 15.04
N SER A 157 -13.90 12.90 15.64
CA SER A 157 -14.57 11.94 16.54
C SER A 157 -15.15 10.72 15.83
N THR A 158 -15.33 10.78 14.53
CA THR A 158 -15.91 9.70 13.72
C THR A 158 -14.80 8.83 13.14
N PRO A 159 -14.82 7.50 13.32
CA PRO A 159 -13.89 6.60 12.64
C PRO A 159 -14.00 6.70 11.12
N GLY A 160 -12.85 6.61 10.44
CA GLY A 160 -12.79 6.72 8.97
C GLY A 160 -11.40 7.09 8.46
N THR A 161 -11.29 7.25 7.15
CA THR A 161 -10.07 7.72 6.48
C THR A 161 -10.25 9.18 6.10
N TYR A 162 -9.36 10.02 6.60
CA TYR A 162 -9.35 11.46 6.36
C TYR A 162 -8.15 11.83 5.52
N ARG A 163 -8.32 12.85 4.67
CA ARG A 163 -7.29 13.32 3.75
C ARG A 163 -6.93 14.77 4.05
N LEU A 164 -5.67 15.10 3.85
CA LEU A 164 -5.15 16.45 3.96
C LEU A 164 -4.23 16.69 2.76
N GLY A 165 -4.75 17.35 1.75
CA GLY A 165 -3.95 17.84 0.63
C GLY A 165 -3.09 19.00 1.08
N LEU A 166 -1.80 18.98 0.76
CA LEU A 166 -0.81 19.98 1.18
C LEU A 166 0.07 20.41 0.02
N ARG A 167 0.37 21.70 0.00
CA ARG A 167 1.28 22.30 -0.99
C ARG A 167 2.15 23.36 -0.33
N PRO A 168 3.46 23.41 -0.64
CA PRO A 168 4.31 24.48 -0.15
C PRO A 168 4.03 25.80 -0.87
N LEU A 169 4.21 26.90 -0.16
CA LEU A 169 4.08 28.24 -0.72
C LEU A 169 5.07 29.20 -0.05
N LEU A 170 5.32 30.33 -0.72
CA LEU A 170 5.95 31.50 -0.13
C LEU A 170 4.83 32.52 0.15
N GLU A 171 4.55 32.77 1.43
CA GLU A 171 3.46 33.67 1.86
C GLU A 171 3.58 35.04 1.23
N GLY A 172 2.48 35.52 0.67
CA GLY A 172 2.38 36.81 0.00
C GLY A 172 3.06 36.87 -1.37
N GLN A 173 3.62 35.73 -1.86
CA GLN A 173 4.32 35.69 -3.15
C GLN A 173 3.69 34.68 -4.11
N GLN A 174 3.89 33.39 -3.87
CA GLN A 174 3.42 32.34 -4.80
C GLN A 174 3.26 30.99 -4.12
N TRP A 175 2.40 30.14 -4.70
CA TRP A 175 2.41 28.70 -4.46
C TRP A 175 3.61 28.09 -5.22
N LEU A 176 4.37 27.24 -4.54
CA LEU A 176 5.45 26.47 -5.16
C LEU A 176 4.88 25.26 -5.91
N GLU A 177 5.71 24.33 -6.36
CA GLU A 177 5.23 23.16 -7.10
C GLU A 177 4.21 22.37 -6.29
N ASP A 178 3.24 21.80 -6.99
CA ASP A 178 2.32 20.85 -6.41
C ASP A 178 2.93 19.43 -6.47
N PRO A 179 3.41 18.86 -5.36
CA PRO A 179 3.95 17.52 -5.34
C PRO A 179 2.85 16.44 -5.30
N GLY A 180 1.58 16.85 -5.35
CA GLY A 180 0.44 15.94 -5.16
C GLY A 180 0.37 15.34 -3.75
N LEU A 181 0.89 16.07 -2.78
CA LEU A 181 0.99 15.57 -1.43
C LEU A 181 -0.40 15.50 -0.78
N THR A 182 -0.92 14.29 -0.69
CA THR A 182 -2.07 13.97 0.16
C THR A 182 -1.59 13.20 1.36
N PHE A 183 -1.81 13.77 2.54
CA PHE A 183 -1.49 13.14 3.82
C PHE A 183 -2.75 12.46 4.35
N TYR A 184 -2.67 11.17 4.69
CA TYR A 184 -3.80 10.40 5.20
C TYR A 184 -3.72 10.28 6.71
N VAL A 185 -4.88 10.41 7.36
CA VAL A 185 -5.07 10.14 8.78
C VAL A 185 -6.19 9.11 8.91
N PHE A 186 -5.87 7.98 9.48
CA PHE A 186 -6.83 6.90 9.73
C PHE A 186 -7.34 7.04 11.16
N VAL A 187 -8.66 7.06 11.34
CA VAL A 187 -9.29 7.10 12.67
C VAL A 187 -10.00 5.78 12.88
N LYS A 188 -9.51 4.99 13.83
CA LYS A 188 -10.09 3.69 14.20
C LYS A 188 -11.05 3.84 15.38
N ALA A 189 -12.04 2.95 15.48
CA ALA A 189 -13.00 2.99 16.60
C ALA A 189 -12.35 2.54 17.91
N ASP A 190 -11.53 1.48 17.85
CA ASP A 190 -10.83 0.86 18.98
C ASP A 190 -9.71 -0.07 18.48
N ASP A 191 -9.05 -0.77 19.39
CA ASP A 191 -7.95 -1.69 19.09
C ASP A 191 -8.41 -3.04 18.48
N SER A 192 -9.71 -3.31 18.36
CA SER A 192 -10.23 -4.44 17.59
C SER A 192 -10.00 -4.25 16.09
N GLN A 193 -9.86 -2.99 15.66
CA GLN A 193 -9.36 -2.63 14.33
C GLN A 193 -7.84 -2.39 14.44
N PRO A 194 -7.02 -3.26 13.85
CA PRO A 194 -5.59 -3.03 13.86
C PRO A 194 -5.26 -1.66 13.24
N PRO A 195 -4.16 -1.02 13.67
CA PRO A 195 -3.65 0.15 12.98
C PRO A 195 -3.65 -0.12 11.48
N VAL A 196 -4.02 0.86 10.66
CA VAL A 196 -3.79 0.76 9.23
C VAL A 196 -2.27 0.82 9.05
N ASP A 197 -1.64 -0.31 9.32
CA ASP A 197 -0.24 -0.51 9.07
C ASP A 197 -0.05 -0.46 7.54
N PRO A 198 0.75 0.45 6.98
CA PRO A 198 1.09 0.41 5.57
C PRO A 198 1.84 -0.86 5.20
N THR A 199 2.37 -1.62 6.18
CA THR A 199 2.95 -2.94 5.97
C THR A 199 1.96 -4.08 6.21
N ALA A 200 0.78 -3.83 6.80
CA ALA A 200 -0.22 -4.89 7.01
C ALA A 200 -0.69 -5.47 5.67
N THR A 201 -0.69 -6.78 5.58
CA THR A 201 -1.19 -7.50 4.40
C THR A 201 -2.61 -7.03 4.08
N VAL A 202 -2.83 -6.59 2.83
CA VAL A 202 -4.19 -6.30 2.37
C VAL A 202 -4.95 -7.62 2.37
N LYS A 203 -5.75 -7.85 3.40
CA LYS A 203 -6.74 -8.93 3.35
C LYS A 203 -7.81 -8.45 2.38
N THR A 204 -7.67 -8.83 1.12
CA THR A 204 -8.77 -8.69 0.18
C THR A 204 -9.96 -9.41 0.79
N PRO A 205 -11.13 -8.77 0.94
CA PRO A 205 -12.32 -9.49 1.37
C PRO A 205 -12.47 -10.75 0.54
N ALA A 206 -12.85 -11.86 1.17
CA ALA A 206 -13.08 -13.11 0.47
C ALA A 206 -14.23 -12.89 -0.53
N VAL A 207 -13.89 -12.49 -1.75
CA VAL A 207 -14.84 -12.29 -2.82
C VAL A 207 -15.14 -13.64 -3.43
N ALA A 208 -16.42 -13.93 -3.65
CA ALA A 208 -16.83 -15.16 -4.32
C ALA A 208 -16.15 -15.25 -5.69
N ARG A 209 -15.49 -16.36 -5.96
CA ARG A 209 -14.81 -16.63 -7.22
C ARG A 209 -15.75 -17.43 -8.11
N THR A 210 -16.43 -16.76 -9.01
CA THR A 210 -17.51 -17.32 -9.84
C THR A 210 -17.29 -17.15 -11.34
N TYR A 211 -16.19 -16.51 -11.74
CA TYR A 211 -15.86 -16.23 -13.13
C TYR A 211 -14.77 -17.19 -13.65
N PRO A 212 -15.13 -18.37 -14.20
CA PRO A 212 -14.17 -19.33 -14.73
C PRO A 212 -13.70 -18.92 -16.13
N PRO A 213 -12.51 -19.37 -16.57
CA PRO A 213 -12.09 -19.25 -17.96
C PRO A 213 -12.94 -20.14 -18.88
N ALA A 214 -13.15 -19.70 -20.11
CA ALA A 214 -13.71 -20.53 -21.16
C ALA A 214 -12.66 -21.54 -21.64
N THR A 215 -13.04 -22.81 -21.76
CA THR A 215 -12.21 -23.86 -22.38
C THR A 215 -12.56 -23.95 -23.84
N LEU A 216 -11.57 -23.85 -24.72
CA LEU A 216 -11.71 -23.96 -26.17
C LEU A 216 -11.64 -25.42 -26.66
N ALA A 217 -11.97 -25.66 -27.92
CA ALA A 217 -11.99 -27.01 -28.52
C ALA A 217 -10.61 -27.70 -28.53
N ASP A 218 -9.52 -26.93 -28.54
CA ASP A 218 -8.14 -27.44 -28.45
C ASP A 218 -7.66 -27.68 -27.01
N GLY A 219 -8.54 -27.51 -26.01
CA GLY A 219 -8.23 -27.65 -24.59
C GLY A 219 -7.58 -26.42 -23.97
N SER A 220 -7.27 -25.40 -24.76
CA SER A 220 -6.76 -24.13 -24.22
C SER A 220 -7.86 -23.35 -23.48
N ARG A 221 -7.44 -22.42 -22.62
CA ARG A 221 -8.35 -21.59 -21.84
C ARG A 221 -8.20 -20.13 -22.19
N MET A 222 -9.32 -19.42 -22.22
CA MET A 222 -9.38 -17.99 -22.42
C MET A 222 -10.24 -17.33 -21.36
N ILE A 223 -9.82 -16.12 -20.93
CA ILE A 223 -10.58 -15.31 -19.99
C ILE A 223 -10.33 -13.83 -20.28
N ARG A 224 -11.38 -13.02 -20.09
CA ARG A 224 -11.23 -11.57 -20.19
C ARG A 224 -10.79 -10.98 -18.86
N VAL A 225 -9.56 -10.50 -18.80
CA VAL A 225 -8.96 -9.80 -17.65
C VAL A 225 -8.19 -8.61 -18.18
N PRO A 226 -8.72 -7.38 -18.06
CA PRO A 226 -7.94 -6.18 -18.33
C PRO A 226 -6.73 -6.13 -17.39
N SER A 227 -5.53 -6.16 -17.96
CA SER A 227 -4.28 -6.01 -17.23
C SER A 227 -3.75 -4.60 -17.49
N LEU A 228 -4.02 -3.70 -16.56
CA LEU A 228 -3.77 -2.27 -16.69
C LEU A 228 -2.32 -1.96 -16.36
N MET A 229 -1.59 -1.33 -17.29
CA MET A 229 -0.18 -1.04 -17.18
C MET A 229 0.05 0.43 -16.83
N TYR A 230 0.59 0.67 -15.65
CA TYR A 230 1.05 1.96 -15.15
C TYR A 230 2.57 1.98 -15.06
N HIS A 231 3.16 3.19 -14.99
CA HIS A 231 4.57 3.43 -14.70
C HIS A 231 4.69 4.43 -13.55
N TYR A 232 4.59 5.72 -13.85
CA TYR A 232 4.64 6.75 -12.80
C TYR A 232 3.22 7.08 -12.29
N VAL A 233 3.06 7.09 -10.97
CA VAL A 233 1.89 7.69 -10.30
C VAL A 233 2.37 8.89 -9.50
N SER A 234 2.72 9.95 -10.20
CA SER A 234 3.35 11.14 -9.65
C SER A 234 2.90 12.38 -10.41
N TRP A 235 3.32 13.54 -9.94
CA TRP A 235 3.17 14.76 -10.71
C TRP A 235 4.26 14.84 -11.78
N LEU A 236 3.90 15.41 -12.93
CA LEU A 236 4.89 15.66 -13.98
C LEU A 236 5.96 16.61 -13.45
N PRO A 237 7.26 16.29 -13.63
CA PRO A 237 8.31 17.22 -13.31
C PRO A 237 8.21 18.46 -14.22
N ALA A 238 8.73 19.59 -13.76
CA ALA A 238 8.74 20.83 -14.53
C ALA A 238 9.52 20.69 -15.86
N SER A 239 10.55 19.85 -15.86
CA SER A 239 11.34 19.54 -17.06
C SER A 239 11.81 18.08 -17.01
N ASP A 240 11.82 17.44 -18.16
CA ASP A 240 12.37 16.09 -18.37
C ASP A 240 12.92 16.04 -19.80
N PRO A 241 14.11 15.50 -20.06
CA PRO A 241 14.70 15.41 -21.39
C PRO A 241 13.80 14.63 -22.37
N ASN A 242 12.92 13.79 -21.87
CA ASN A 242 11.98 13.00 -22.68
C ASN A 242 10.51 13.27 -22.27
N MET A 243 10.17 14.57 -22.18
CA MET A 243 8.88 15.04 -21.66
C MET A 243 7.67 14.42 -22.38
N ALA A 244 7.75 14.14 -23.67
CA ALA A 244 6.65 13.53 -24.42
C ALA A 244 6.33 12.12 -23.89
N LEU A 245 7.35 11.28 -23.69
CA LEU A 245 7.23 9.96 -23.09
C LEU A 245 6.78 10.06 -21.62
N ARG A 246 7.37 10.99 -20.86
CA ARG A 246 7.05 11.22 -19.46
C ARG A 246 5.58 11.57 -19.27
N LYS A 247 5.01 12.40 -20.13
CA LYS A 247 3.57 12.71 -20.14
C LYS A 247 2.69 11.48 -20.39
N ASP A 248 3.08 10.63 -21.35
CA ASP A 248 2.33 9.40 -21.68
C ASP A 248 2.35 8.37 -20.53
N LEU A 249 3.45 8.32 -19.78
CA LEU A 249 3.67 7.35 -18.70
C LEU A 249 3.22 7.82 -17.31
N THR A 250 2.88 9.09 -17.12
CA THR A 250 2.59 9.64 -15.80
C THR A 250 1.11 9.89 -15.59
N VAL A 251 0.51 9.14 -14.69
CA VAL A 251 -0.82 9.39 -14.12
C VAL A 251 -0.65 10.22 -12.85
N SER A 252 -1.42 11.29 -12.68
CA SER A 252 -1.34 12.07 -11.45
C SER A 252 -1.91 11.26 -10.26
N PRO A 253 -1.45 11.49 -9.02
CA PRO A 253 -2.02 10.82 -7.85
C PRO A 253 -3.53 11.00 -7.71
N THR A 254 -4.03 12.20 -8.04
CA THR A 254 -5.47 12.51 -8.04
C THR A 254 -6.24 11.70 -9.08
N ASP A 255 -5.70 11.60 -10.30
CA ASP A 255 -6.33 10.80 -11.36
C ASP A 255 -6.30 9.31 -11.00
N PHE A 256 -5.18 8.84 -10.46
CA PHE A 256 -5.05 7.44 -10.04
C PHE A 256 -6.07 7.11 -8.93
N GLU A 257 -6.20 7.96 -7.93
CA GLU A 257 -7.22 7.78 -6.90
C GLU A 257 -8.64 7.75 -7.48
N ALA A 258 -8.97 8.67 -8.40
CA ALA A 258 -10.27 8.67 -9.09
C ALA A 258 -10.50 7.38 -9.89
N MET A 259 -9.45 6.81 -10.50
CA MET A 259 -9.51 5.51 -11.17
C MET A 259 -9.82 4.37 -10.19
N LEU A 260 -9.18 4.35 -9.00
CA LEU A 260 -9.47 3.35 -7.97
C LEU A 260 -10.90 3.47 -7.45
N GLN A 261 -11.40 4.69 -7.25
CA GLN A 261 -12.79 4.95 -6.88
C GLN A 261 -13.76 4.41 -7.93
N TYR A 262 -13.46 4.66 -9.21
CA TYR A 262 -14.26 4.12 -10.31
C TYR A 262 -14.30 2.59 -10.29
N LEU A 263 -13.16 1.94 -10.17
CA LEU A 263 -13.09 0.47 -10.13
C LEU A 263 -13.92 -0.09 -8.97
N LYS A 264 -13.78 0.47 -7.76
CA LYS A 264 -14.57 0.06 -6.59
C LYS A 264 -16.08 0.27 -6.80
N ALA A 265 -16.48 1.46 -7.23
CA ALA A 265 -17.88 1.81 -7.42
C ALA A 265 -18.57 0.95 -8.50
N ASN A 266 -17.81 0.45 -9.47
CA ASN A 266 -18.31 -0.40 -10.56
C ASN A 266 -18.11 -1.90 -10.30
N GLY A 267 -17.70 -2.31 -9.09
CA GLY A 267 -17.62 -3.71 -8.69
C GLY A 267 -16.45 -4.47 -9.34
N TYR A 268 -15.37 -3.79 -9.74
CA TYR A 268 -14.15 -4.46 -10.18
C TYR A 268 -13.38 -5.04 -8.99
N HIS A 269 -12.80 -6.22 -9.19
CA HIS A 269 -11.99 -6.91 -8.19
C HIS A 269 -10.56 -7.07 -8.71
N THR A 270 -9.60 -6.55 -7.94
CA THR A 270 -8.20 -6.72 -8.32
C THR A 270 -7.74 -8.14 -8.07
N ILE A 271 -6.95 -8.66 -9.02
CA ILE A 271 -6.31 -9.97 -8.95
C ILE A 271 -4.81 -9.82 -9.22
N THR A 272 -4.04 -10.83 -8.81
CA THR A 272 -2.59 -10.91 -9.02
C THR A 272 -2.24 -11.70 -10.29
N THR A 273 -0.95 -11.66 -10.68
CA THR A 273 -0.43 -12.51 -11.77
C THR A 273 -0.63 -13.98 -11.46
N LYS A 274 -0.50 -14.38 -10.21
CA LYS A 274 -0.69 -15.75 -9.72
C LYS A 274 -2.14 -16.21 -9.86
N ASP A 275 -3.12 -15.35 -9.54
CA ASP A 275 -4.55 -15.65 -9.72
C ASP A 275 -4.87 -15.89 -11.19
N LEU A 276 -4.37 -15.03 -12.09
CA LEU A 276 -4.57 -15.18 -13.52
C LEU A 276 -3.92 -16.47 -14.05
N TRP A 277 -2.68 -16.75 -13.60
CA TRP A 277 -2.01 -17.99 -13.99
C TRP A 277 -2.81 -19.22 -13.56
N TRP A 278 -3.30 -19.30 -12.33
CA TRP A 278 -4.12 -20.41 -11.87
C TRP A 278 -5.42 -20.55 -12.67
N SER A 279 -6.02 -19.43 -13.06
CA SER A 279 -7.21 -19.47 -13.91
C SER A 279 -6.91 -20.07 -15.26
N LEU A 280 -5.84 -19.64 -15.92
CA LEU A 280 -5.46 -20.13 -17.23
C LEU A 280 -4.88 -21.56 -17.20
N ASP A 281 -4.10 -21.93 -16.18
CA ASP A 281 -3.43 -23.23 -16.09
C ASP A 281 -4.32 -24.30 -15.44
N GLN A 282 -5.06 -23.96 -14.37
CA GLN A 282 -5.82 -24.90 -13.54
C GLN A 282 -7.34 -24.71 -13.64
N ALA A 283 -7.84 -23.86 -14.52
CA ALA A 283 -9.26 -23.49 -14.62
C ALA A 283 -9.85 -22.90 -13.32
N ALA A 284 -9.02 -22.38 -12.43
CA ALA A 284 -9.48 -21.77 -11.19
C ALA A 284 -10.37 -20.55 -11.50
N PRO A 285 -11.58 -20.45 -10.92
CA PRO A 285 -12.44 -19.29 -11.16
C PRO A 285 -11.86 -18.02 -10.51
N LEU A 286 -12.05 -16.89 -11.17
CA LEU A 286 -11.73 -15.56 -10.67
C LEU A 286 -12.97 -14.90 -10.04
N PRO A 287 -12.81 -13.80 -9.27
CA PRO A 287 -13.94 -12.97 -8.89
C PRO A 287 -14.57 -12.33 -10.13
N ASP A 288 -15.81 -11.88 -10.01
CA ASP A 288 -16.50 -11.15 -11.08
C ASP A 288 -15.74 -9.85 -11.41
N LYS A 289 -15.82 -9.42 -12.67
CA LYS A 289 -15.12 -8.23 -13.17
C LYS A 289 -13.64 -8.16 -12.71
N PRO A 290 -12.84 -9.20 -12.97
CA PRO A 290 -11.45 -9.22 -12.56
C PRO A 290 -10.65 -8.16 -13.32
N VAL A 291 -9.73 -7.51 -12.65
CA VAL A 291 -8.80 -6.53 -13.23
C VAL A 291 -7.43 -6.66 -12.57
N MET A 292 -6.36 -6.53 -13.35
CA MET A 292 -5.01 -6.43 -12.81
C MET A 292 -4.53 -4.98 -12.88
N LEU A 293 -3.93 -4.51 -11.78
CA LEU A 293 -3.22 -3.23 -11.73
C LEU A 293 -1.74 -3.55 -11.72
N THR A 294 -1.01 -3.22 -12.80
CA THR A 294 0.42 -3.52 -12.90
C THR A 294 1.25 -2.24 -12.98
N PHE A 295 2.37 -2.21 -12.28
CA PHE A 295 3.26 -1.06 -12.14
C PHE A 295 4.67 -1.47 -12.51
N ASP A 296 5.21 -0.89 -13.58
CA ASP A 296 6.51 -1.26 -14.12
C ASP A 296 7.64 -0.42 -13.53
N ASP A 297 8.89 -0.90 -13.68
CA ASP A 297 10.17 -0.27 -13.41
C ASP A 297 10.57 -0.13 -11.93
N GLY A 298 9.62 -0.09 -10.99
CA GLY A 298 9.93 0.09 -9.58
C GLY A 298 10.25 1.53 -9.19
N TYR A 299 9.54 2.51 -9.74
CA TYR A 299 9.68 3.93 -9.36
C TYR A 299 9.32 4.18 -7.90
N ALA A 300 9.89 5.24 -7.31
CA ALA A 300 9.70 5.56 -5.88
C ALA A 300 8.24 5.81 -5.48
N ASP A 301 7.40 6.26 -6.41
CA ASP A 301 5.97 6.47 -6.21
C ASP A 301 5.19 5.16 -6.02
N ALA A 302 5.71 4.02 -6.48
CA ALA A 302 5.12 2.70 -6.22
C ALA A 302 4.93 2.45 -4.72
N TYR A 303 5.90 2.83 -3.90
CA TYR A 303 5.81 2.73 -2.45
C TYR A 303 5.17 3.97 -1.81
N GLY A 304 5.57 5.17 -2.27
CA GLY A 304 5.17 6.42 -1.64
C GLY A 304 3.73 6.87 -1.92
N VAL A 305 3.14 6.44 -3.03
CA VAL A 305 1.83 6.87 -3.50
C VAL A 305 0.92 5.68 -3.80
N VAL A 306 1.38 4.73 -4.63
CA VAL A 306 0.52 3.64 -5.10
C VAL A 306 0.12 2.72 -3.95
N LEU A 307 1.07 2.22 -3.18
CA LEU A 307 0.78 1.31 -2.06
C LEU A 307 -0.23 1.88 -1.05
N PRO A 308 -0.08 3.11 -0.53
CA PRO A 308 -1.07 3.70 0.36
C PRO A 308 -2.47 3.80 -0.25
N LEU A 309 -2.57 4.18 -1.52
CA LEU A 309 -3.85 4.28 -2.22
C LEU A 309 -4.50 2.91 -2.42
N LEU A 310 -3.76 1.91 -2.91
CA LEU A 310 -4.29 0.56 -3.05
C LEU A 310 -4.83 0.03 -1.73
N LYS A 311 -4.11 0.24 -0.63
CA LYS A 311 -4.55 -0.17 0.71
C LYS A 311 -5.81 0.57 1.17
N ALA A 312 -5.88 1.88 0.98
CA ALA A 312 -7.04 2.69 1.35
C ALA A 312 -8.32 2.21 0.65
N TYR A 313 -8.20 1.68 -0.56
CA TYR A 313 -9.34 1.13 -1.33
C TYR A 313 -9.50 -0.39 -1.19
N GLY A 314 -8.64 -1.08 -0.43
CA GLY A 314 -8.68 -2.54 -0.28
C GLY A 314 -8.42 -3.26 -1.60
N LEU A 315 -7.51 -2.73 -2.41
CA LEU A 315 -7.13 -3.26 -3.71
C LEU A 315 -5.69 -3.78 -3.67
N THR A 316 -5.36 -4.74 -4.53
CA THR A 316 -4.01 -5.25 -4.73
C THR A 316 -3.45 -4.79 -6.07
N GLY A 317 -2.11 -4.80 -6.20
CA GLY A 317 -1.41 -4.52 -7.44
C GLY A 317 -0.20 -5.42 -7.62
N THR A 318 0.25 -5.56 -8.86
CA THR A 318 1.48 -6.26 -9.23
C THR A 318 2.56 -5.24 -9.60
N PHE A 319 3.74 -5.38 -9.00
CA PHE A 319 4.89 -4.50 -9.21
C PHE A 319 5.99 -5.26 -9.92
N PHE A 320 6.23 -4.94 -11.19
CA PHE A 320 7.32 -5.49 -11.99
C PHE A 320 8.58 -4.66 -11.78
N VAL A 321 9.54 -5.20 -11.03
CA VAL A 321 10.70 -4.46 -10.54
C VAL A 321 11.95 -4.75 -11.37
N THR A 322 12.61 -3.69 -11.84
CA THR A 322 13.95 -3.76 -12.46
C THR A 322 15.01 -3.74 -11.37
N VAL A 323 15.75 -4.85 -11.23
CA VAL A 323 16.63 -5.10 -10.07
C VAL A 323 17.73 -4.05 -9.90
N ASN A 324 18.45 -3.71 -10.96
CA ASN A 324 19.58 -2.77 -10.90
C ASN A 324 19.16 -1.30 -10.74
N LEU A 325 17.85 -1.02 -10.81
CA LEU A 325 17.30 0.30 -10.51
C LEU A 325 16.92 0.46 -9.02
N VAL A 326 16.77 -0.65 -8.30
CA VAL A 326 16.50 -0.63 -6.85
C VAL A 326 17.65 0.08 -6.11
N ASP A 327 17.33 0.87 -5.11
CA ASP A 327 18.24 1.75 -4.36
C ASP A 327 18.86 2.90 -5.19
N LYS A 328 18.42 3.10 -6.44
CA LYS A 328 18.83 4.25 -7.25
C LYS A 328 17.91 5.45 -7.03
N PRO A 329 18.39 6.68 -7.27
CA PRO A 329 17.54 7.87 -7.20
C PRO A 329 16.29 7.72 -8.07
N GLY A 330 15.12 8.04 -7.50
CA GLY A 330 13.83 7.95 -8.20
C GLY A 330 13.19 6.56 -8.22
N HIS A 331 13.82 5.56 -7.62
CA HIS A 331 13.30 4.19 -7.52
C HIS A 331 13.13 3.74 -6.06
N ILE A 332 12.39 2.67 -5.87
CA ILE A 332 12.19 2.07 -4.56
C ILE A 332 13.49 1.46 -4.02
N SER A 333 13.63 1.46 -2.70
CA SER A 333 14.73 0.75 -2.03
C SER A 333 14.40 -0.74 -1.89
N ARG A 334 15.45 -1.57 -1.62
CA ARG A 334 15.26 -2.98 -1.29
C ARG A 334 14.33 -3.19 -0.11
N ALA A 335 14.41 -2.37 0.93
CA ALA A 335 13.49 -2.41 2.05
C ALA A 335 12.03 -2.13 1.63
N GLN A 336 11.82 -1.24 0.67
CA GLN A 336 10.50 -0.94 0.12
C GLN A 336 9.98 -2.05 -0.80
N VAL A 337 10.84 -2.73 -1.56
CA VAL A 337 10.48 -3.95 -2.30
C VAL A 337 9.94 -5.02 -1.34
N ARG A 338 10.63 -5.26 -0.22
CA ARG A 338 10.17 -6.16 0.83
C ARG A 338 8.84 -5.71 1.42
N ALA A 339 8.70 -4.42 1.74
CA ALA A 339 7.48 -3.87 2.33
C ALA A 339 6.26 -3.96 1.38
N LEU A 340 6.44 -3.88 0.07
CA LEU A 340 5.38 -4.15 -0.91
C LEU A 340 4.89 -5.61 -0.78
N ALA A 341 5.80 -6.57 -0.75
CA ALA A 341 5.46 -7.99 -0.59
C ALA A 341 4.79 -8.28 0.76
N ASP A 342 5.33 -7.75 1.85
CA ASP A 342 4.77 -7.88 3.21
C ASP A 342 3.37 -7.26 3.32
N ALA A 343 3.10 -6.22 2.54
CA ALA A 343 1.77 -5.60 2.43
C ALA A 343 0.77 -6.43 1.60
N GLY A 344 1.16 -7.59 1.07
CA GLY A 344 0.31 -8.44 0.24
C GLY A 344 0.20 -8.00 -1.22
N MET A 345 1.10 -7.13 -1.67
CA MET A 345 1.25 -6.81 -3.09
C MET A 345 2.02 -7.92 -3.80
N ASP A 346 1.75 -8.08 -5.08
CA ASP A 346 2.43 -9.03 -5.93
C ASP A 346 3.70 -8.36 -6.50
N VAL A 347 4.87 -8.86 -6.13
CA VAL A 347 6.16 -8.31 -6.61
C VAL A 347 6.77 -9.30 -7.57
N GLU A 348 6.99 -8.87 -8.80
CA GLU A 348 7.41 -9.71 -9.90
C GLU A 348 8.55 -9.05 -10.71
N ALA A 349 9.14 -9.77 -11.67
CA ALA A 349 10.39 -9.38 -12.29
C ALA A 349 10.21 -8.53 -13.56
N HIS A 350 11.09 -7.51 -13.70
CA HIS A 350 11.25 -6.67 -14.89
C HIS A 350 12.72 -6.63 -15.36
N ALA A 351 13.39 -7.80 -15.39
CA ALA A 351 14.80 -8.01 -15.68
C ALA A 351 15.79 -7.42 -14.65
N MET A 352 17.08 -7.66 -14.89
CA MET A 352 18.16 -7.01 -14.13
C MET A 352 18.29 -5.54 -14.53
N ASP A 353 18.36 -5.29 -15.84
CA ASP A 353 18.45 -3.98 -16.44
C ASP A 353 17.24 -3.73 -17.33
N HIS A 354 16.80 -2.48 -17.41
CA HIS A 354 15.66 -2.12 -18.27
C HIS A 354 16.10 -2.05 -19.75
N ILE A 355 16.45 -3.21 -20.33
CA ILE A 355 16.86 -3.33 -21.75
C ILE A 355 15.89 -4.24 -22.50
N PRO A 356 15.65 -4.04 -23.80
CA PRO A 356 14.82 -4.92 -24.63
C PRO A 356 15.34 -6.36 -24.62
N MET A 357 14.42 -7.34 -24.51
CA MET A 357 14.76 -8.76 -24.47
C MET A 357 14.93 -9.32 -25.91
N LEU A 358 15.90 -8.78 -26.65
CA LEU A 358 16.17 -9.11 -28.05
C LEU A 358 17.55 -9.76 -28.26
N GLY A 359 18.34 -9.90 -27.20
CA GLY A 359 19.68 -10.46 -27.23
C GLY A 359 19.74 -11.98 -27.39
N ASP A 360 20.93 -12.53 -27.19
CA ASP A 360 21.17 -13.98 -27.22
C ASP A 360 20.60 -14.69 -25.97
N LEU A 361 20.62 -16.02 -26.00
CA LEU A 361 20.07 -16.83 -24.90
C LEU A 361 20.86 -16.62 -23.58
N ALA A 362 22.16 -16.46 -23.64
CA ALA A 362 22.99 -16.31 -22.44
C ALA A 362 22.68 -14.99 -21.72
N GLY A 363 22.65 -13.89 -22.47
CA GLY A 363 22.32 -12.56 -21.96
C GLY A 363 20.90 -12.50 -21.42
N GLN A 364 19.91 -13.03 -22.15
CA GLN A 364 18.52 -13.05 -21.70
C GLN A 364 18.32 -13.96 -20.48
N THR A 365 19.00 -15.11 -20.43
CA THR A 365 18.98 -15.98 -19.24
C THR A 365 19.54 -15.26 -18.02
N TYR A 366 20.65 -14.50 -18.18
CA TYR A 366 21.18 -13.68 -17.09
C TYR A 366 20.14 -12.66 -16.61
N GLN A 367 19.56 -11.89 -17.51
CA GLN A 367 18.56 -10.85 -17.20
C GLN A 367 17.34 -11.43 -16.42
N MET A 368 16.86 -12.57 -16.83
CA MET A 368 15.66 -13.19 -16.29
C MET A 368 15.92 -14.02 -15.04
N CYS A 369 16.89 -14.95 -15.05
CA CYS A 369 17.14 -15.80 -13.89
C CYS A 369 17.66 -15.00 -12.71
N ARG A 370 18.60 -14.07 -12.94
CA ARG A 370 19.19 -13.27 -11.85
C ARG A 370 18.17 -12.32 -11.23
N SER A 371 17.31 -11.69 -12.05
CA SER A 371 16.27 -10.83 -11.49
C SER A 371 15.31 -11.60 -10.58
N ARG A 372 14.92 -12.81 -10.97
CA ARG A 372 14.12 -13.69 -10.13
C ARG A 372 14.80 -14.07 -8.83
N GLU A 373 16.09 -14.45 -8.88
CA GLU A 373 16.88 -14.81 -7.70
C GLU A 373 16.95 -13.67 -6.69
N PHE A 374 17.30 -12.45 -7.14
CA PHE A 374 17.37 -11.27 -6.26
C PHE A 374 16.01 -10.92 -5.65
N LEU A 375 14.95 -10.94 -6.45
CA LEU A 375 13.63 -10.60 -5.96
C LEU A 375 13.07 -11.66 -5.00
N ASN A 376 13.34 -12.96 -5.24
CA ASN A 376 13.01 -14.01 -4.27
C ASN A 376 13.70 -13.76 -2.92
N ASP A 377 14.99 -13.44 -2.94
CA ASP A 377 15.77 -13.14 -1.73
C ASP A 377 15.20 -11.91 -0.98
N TRP A 378 14.89 -10.85 -1.71
CA TRP A 378 14.44 -9.61 -1.10
C TRP A 378 12.99 -9.67 -0.57
N THR A 379 12.11 -10.33 -1.30
CA THR A 379 10.69 -10.42 -0.95
C THR A 379 10.38 -11.59 -0.01
N GLY A 380 11.18 -12.65 -0.06
CA GLY A 380 10.86 -13.93 0.60
C GLY A 380 9.66 -14.64 -0.04
N THR A 381 9.28 -14.25 -1.27
CA THR A 381 8.20 -14.86 -2.06
C THR A 381 8.77 -15.59 -3.27
N ASP A 382 7.96 -16.44 -3.92
CA ASP A 382 8.36 -17.13 -5.15
C ASP A 382 7.94 -16.29 -6.36
N VAL A 383 8.85 -15.49 -6.88
CA VAL A 383 8.70 -14.65 -8.07
C VAL A 383 8.65 -15.56 -9.31
N ARG A 384 7.53 -15.56 -10.02
CA ARG A 384 7.27 -16.49 -11.13
C ARG A 384 6.74 -15.83 -12.39
N HIS A 385 6.54 -14.53 -12.36
CA HIS A 385 5.96 -13.80 -13.49
C HIS A 385 6.90 -12.68 -13.94
N PHE A 386 6.84 -12.33 -15.20
CA PHE A 386 7.79 -11.43 -15.82
C PHE A 386 7.07 -10.40 -16.69
N ALA A 387 7.51 -9.15 -16.71
CA ALA A 387 7.14 -8.19 -17.73
C ALA A 387 8.36 -7.87 -18.59
N TYR A 388 8.18 -7.84 -19.90
CA TYR A 388 9.28 -7.49 -20.81
C TYR A 388 9.57 -6.00 -20.77
N PRO A 389 10.81 -5.57 -20.43
CA PRO A 389 11.21 -4.18 -20.57
C PRO A 389 10.92 -3.66 -21.99
N SER A 390 10.30 -2.48 -22.05
CA SER A 390 9.80 -1.90 -23.31
C SER A 390 8.78 -2.77 -24.06
N GLY A 391 8.39 -3.93 -23.52
CA GLY A 391 7.50 -4.92 -24.12
C GLY A 391 8.12 -5.70 -25.29
N ASP A 392 9.43 -5.59 -25.51
CA ASP A 392 10.13 -6.19 -26.63
C ASP A 392 10.72 -7.56 -26.25
N TYR A 393 10.47 -8.57 -27.07
CA TYR A 393 10.92 -9.95 -26.88
C TYR A 393 11.08 -10.67 -28.21
N ASN A 394 11.79 -11.79 -28.21
CA ASN A 394 11.94 -12.68 -29.37
C ASN A 394 11.75 -14.17 -28.97
N GLY A 395 11.93 -15.10 -29.90
CA GLY A 395 11.80 -16.53 -29.58
C GLY A 395 12.77 -17.01 -28.50
N THR A 396 13.96 -16.41 -28.41
CA THR A 396 14.96 -16.71 -27.40
C THR A 396 14.47 -16.34 -25.99
N SER A 397 13.68 -15.26 -25.88
CA SER A 397 13.08 -14.84 -24.60
C SER A 397 12.17 -15.91 -24.00
N LEU A 398 11.37 -16.58 -24.85
CA LEU A 398 10.46 -17.63 -24.40
C LEU A 398 11.23 -18.83 -23.83
N VAL A 399 12.36 -19.18 -24.48
CA VAL A 399 13.26 -20.24 -23.99
C VAL A 399 13.93 -19.85 -22.69
N ALA A 400 14.40 -18.60 -22.58
CA ALA A 400 15.03 -18.08 -21.36
C ALA A 400 14.06 -18.05 -20.17
N LEU A 401 12.81 -17.62 -20.37
CA LEU A 401 11.76 -17.65 -19.33
C LEU A 401 11.51 -19.07 -18.80
N ALA A 402 11.33 -20.03 -19.70
CA ALA A 402 11.12 -21.42 -19.35
C ALA A 402 12.32 -21.97 -18.54
N LYS A 403 13.54 -21.70 -19.02
CA LYS A 403 14.78 -22.10 -18.36
C LYS A 403 14.92 -21.49 -16.95
N CYS A 404 14.48 -20.25 -16.76
CA CYS A 404 14.50 -19.58 -15.46
C CYS A 404 13.31 -19.94 -14.55
N GLY A 405 12.38 -20.78 -15.04
CA GLY A 405 11.23 -21.28 -14.27
C GLY A 405 10.13 -20.22 -14.07
N TYR A 406 10.00 -19.26 -14.96
CA TYR A 406 8.84 -18.39 -15.00
C TYR A 406 7.59 -19.15 -15.47
N LEU A 407 6.43 -18.76 -14.97
CA LEU A 407 5.13 -19.36 -15.32
C LEU A 407 4.35 -18.53 -16.33
N SER A 408 4.52 -17.22 -16.33
CA SER A 408 3.94 -16.34 -17.33
C SER A 408 4.79 -15.10 -17.57
N ALA A 409 4.55 -14.45 -18.72
CA ALA A 409 5.16 -13.15 -19.00
C ALA A 409 4.20 -12.23 -19.77
N TYR A 410 4.40 -10.92 -19.59
CA TYR A 410 3.49 -9.87 -20.01
C TYR A 410 4.17 -8.94 -21.02
N LYS A 411 3.51 -8.71 -22.15
CA LYS A 411 3.90 -7.70 -23.13
C LYS A 411 3.23 -6.36 -22.85
N LYS A 412 3.61 -5.30 -23.56
CA LYS A 412 3.11 -3.92 -23.34
C LYS A 412 1.76 -3.60 -23.99
N SER A 413 1.17 -4.50 -24.74
CA SER A 413 -0.02 -4.22 -25.56
C SER A 413 -0.85 -5.48 -25.82
N GLY A 414 -1.99 -5.34 -26.46
CA GLY A 414 -2.79 -6.41 -27.00
C GLY A 414 -4.23 -6.50 -26.49
N GLY A 415 -4.56 -5.84 -25.39
CA GLY A 415 -5.93 -5.82 -24.88
C GLY A 415 -6.17 -6.64 -23.61
N SER A 416 -7.39 -7.14 -23.43
CA SER A 416 -7.83 -7.76 -22.17
C SER A 416 -8.13 -9.27 -22.27
N ILE A 417 -7.98 -9.89 -23.44
CA ILE A 417 -8.20 -11.33 -23.59
C ILE A 417 -6.90 -12.08 -23.30
N GLN A 418 -6.91 -12.88 -22.26
CA GLN A 418 -5.78 -13.69 -21.82
C GLN A 418 -5.99 -15.15 -22.24
N SER A 419 -4.91 -15.85 -22.66
CA SER A 419 -5.01 -17.24 -23.15
C SER A 419 -3.88 -18.10 -22.59
N SER A 420 -4.21 -19.36 -22.27
CA SER A 420 -3.23 -20.36 -21.87
C SER A 420 -2.27 -20.76 -22.99
N ASN A 421 -2.64 -20.55 -24.25
CA ASN A 421 -1.75 -20.78 -25.42
C ASN A 421 -0.63 -19.74 -25.51
N GLY A 422 -0.72 -18.65 -24.77
CA GLY A 422 0.25 -17.55 -24.79
C GLY A 422 0.74 -17.14 -23.43
N MET A 423 1.05 -18.07 -22.52
CA MET A 423 1.45 -17.76 -21.13
C MET A 423 2.66 -16.84 -21.05
N TYR A 424 3.56 -16.87 -22.01
CA TYR A 424 4.71 -15.96 -22.06
C TYR A 424 4.49 -14.68 -22.87
N VAL A 425 3.26 -14.43 -23.32
CA VAL A 425 2.90 -13.23 -24.09
C VAL A 425 1.53 -12.67 -23.71
N LEU A 426 1.19 -12.77 -22.44
CA LEU A 426 -0.05 -12.22 -21.87
C LEU A 426 -0.15 -10.72 -22.14
N GLN A 427 -1.39 -10.28 -22.33
CA GLN A 427 -1.68 -8.95 -22.86
C GLN A 427 -1.82 -7.93 -21.75
N ARG A 428 -1.47 -6.68 -22.07
CA ARG A 428 -1.71 -5.53 -21.18
C ARG A 428 -2.29 -4.35 -21.95
N ALA A 429 -3.01 -3.51 -21.24
CA ALA A 429 -3.54 -2.25 -21.74
C ALA A 429 -2.86 -1.09 -21.01
N ARG A 430 -2.20 -0.18 -21.76
CA ARG A 430 -1.56 0.99 -21.18
C ARG A 430 -2.60 2.01 -20.72
N VAL A 431 -2.52 2.41 -19.45
CA VAL A 431 -3.24 3.56 -18.94
C VAL A 431 -2.40 4.82 -19.23
N ARG A 432 -2.84 5.62 -20.19
CA ARG A 432 -2.09 6.82 -20.62
C ARG A 432 -2.20 7.93 -19.61
N GLY A 433 -1.10 8.63 -19.42
CA GLY A 433 -1.04 9.81 -18.57
C GLY A 433 -1.89 10.98 -19.09
N GLN A 434 -2.19 11.92 -18.22
CA GLN A 434 -2.85 13.21 -18.51
C GLN A 434 -4.29 13.10 -19.08
N GLN A 435 -4.93 11.94 -18.97
CA GLN A 435 -6.30 11.73 -19.51
C GLN A 435 -7.31 11.37 -18.40
N GLY A 436 -6.89 11.35 -17.13
CA GLY A 436 -7.76 11.05 -16.01
C GLY A 436 -8.48 9.71 -16.15
N VAL A 437 -9.68 9.60 -15.61
CA VAL A 437 -10.51 8.38 -15.66
C VAL A 437 -10.81 7.91 -17.08
N ALA A 438 -10.79 8.80 -18.08
CA ALA A 438 -11.00 8.41 -19.48
C ALA A 438 -9.92 7.42 -19.98
N ALA A 439 -8.66 7.58 -19.54
CA ALA A 439 -7.60 6.62 -19.86
C ALA A 439 -7.90 5.22 -19.31
N LEU A 440 -8.41 5.13 -18.08
CA LEU A 440 -8.85 3.87 -17.48
C LEU A 440 -9.97 3.23 -18.32
N LEU A 441 -11.01 3.99 -18.68
CA LEU A 441 -12.14 3.48 -19.43
C LEU A 441 -11.71 2.92 -20.79
N LEU A 442 -10.83 3.62 -21.50
CA LEU A 442 -10.26 3.15 -22.76
C LEU A 442 -9.45 1.85 -22.57
N ALA A 443 -8.64 1.76 -21.52
CA ALA A 443 -7.84 0.57 -21.23
C ALA A 443 -8.72 -0.62 -20.80
N LEU A 444 -9.82 -0.40 -20.10
CA LEU A 444 -10.78 -1.45 -19.74
C LEU A 444 -11.54 -2.02 -20.95
N GLN A 445 -11.65 -1.26 -22.05
CA GLN A 445 -12.39 -1.67 -23.26
C GLN A 445 -11.52 -2.44 -24.26
N GLN A 446 -10.21 -2.34 -24.19
CA GLN A 446 -9.28 -3.08 -25.05
C GLN A 446 -9.35 -4.60 -24.74
#